data_92d867750a880abf70b84e8ec786a5a9
#
_entry.id   92d867750a880abf70b84e8ec786a5a9
#
_cell.length_a   1.000
_cell.length_b   1.000
_cell.length_c   1.000
_cell.angle_alpha   90.00
_cell.angle_beta   90.00
_cell.angle_gamma   90.00
#
_symmetry.space_group_name_H-M   'P 1'
#
loop_
_entity.id
_entity.type
_entity.pdbx_description
1 polymer ?
#
loop_
_entity_poly.entity_id
_entity_poly.type
_entity_poly.pdbx_seq_one_letter_code
_entity_poly.pdbx_strand_id
1 'polypeptide(L)'
;MKKVVIYSVTVFFFSCGNHPDPVIPTSTDTLKKFSSSNAYATPAAQDTVALMKPKTEKIKNPVGIYHVILPYNESSRIEQTVKFYTNNTYRLQETFSENKKDSTVVTEGTWAPSNGYIWLYKEQVVGGRYKWKGDTLQYFNPRYNKNYKMHKLSDVLGNNVWKNKKNEGSILFGVGNEPFWSIEFNNKDTLSFLLSEWKSPLKMKIAEATTGKDTTIYLAQNDSIRLKVIVLPFFCSDGMSNYVYQNKIQVQYNNQTYSGCGILYK
;
A
#
# COMPACT_ATOMS: atom_id res chain seq x y z
N MET A 1 -21.90 -67.89 -1.98
CA MET A 1 -21.38 -67.62 -3.34
C MET A 1 -20.94 -66.15 -3.41
N LYS A 2 -19.64 -65.93 -3.33
CA LYS A 2 -19.07 -64.52 -3.40
C LYS A 2 -18.66 -64.25 -4.85
N LYS A 3 -19.28 -63.25 -5.48
CA LYS A 3 -18.89 -62.79 -6.82
C LYS A 3 -17.70 -61.86 -6.70
N VAL A 4 -16.57 -62.24 -7.30
CA VAL A 4 -15.38 -61.41 -7.48
C VAL A 4 -15.56 -60.61 -8.78
N VAL A 5 -15.52 -59.28 -8.70
CA VAL A 5 -15.51 -58.39 -9.87
C VAL A 5 -14.08 -57.95 -10.07
N ILE A 6 -13.50 -58.35 -11.21
CA ILE A 6 -12.15 -57.95 -11.63
C ILE A 6 -12.29 -56.70 -12.49
N TYR A 7 -11.72 -55.57 -12.04
CA TYR A 7 -11.58 -54.36 -12.87
C TYR A 7 -10.28 -54.43 -13.65
N SER A 8 -10.41 -54.42 -14.97
CA SER A 8 -9.30 -54.33 -15.91
C SER A 8 -8.85 -52.86 -15.99
N VAL A 9 -7.59 -52.58 -15.67
CA VAL A 9 -6.95 -51.26 -15.82
C VAL A 9 -6.32 -51.25 -17.20
N THR A 10 -6.88 -50.42 -18.09
CA THR A 10 -6.32 -50.17 -19.42
C THR A 10 -5.34 -48.98 -19.28
N VAL A 11 -4.04 -49.25 -19.43
CA VAL A 11 -2.99 -48.25 -19.44
C VAL A 11 -2.90 -47.69 -20.88
N PHE A 12 -3.27 -46.42 -21.04
CA PHE A 12 -2.97 -45.68 -22.29
C PHE A 12 -1.59 -45.08 -22.22
N PHE A 13 -0.69 -45.53 -23.07
CA PHE A 13 0.56 -44.85 -23.36
C PHE A 13 0.29 -43.64 -24.27
N PHE A 14 0.44 -42.43 -23.76
CA PHE A 14 0.51 -41.27 -24.63
C PHE A 14 1.95 -41.02 -25.04
N SER A 15 2.12 -41.00 -26.35
CA SER A 15 3.34 -40.67 -27.10
C SER A 15 3.80 -39.26 -26.77
N CYS A 16 5.07 -39.09 -26.50
CA CYS A 16 5.76 -37.79 -26.42
C CYS A 16 5.70 -37.07 -27.74
N GLY A 17 4.88 -36.03 -27.82
CA GLY A 17 4.99 -34.99 -28.82
C GLY A 17 5.83 -33.83 -28.25
N ASN A 18 6.94 -33.51 -28.91
CA ASN A 18 7.76 -32.33 -28.62
C ASN A 18 6.93 -31.06 -28.84
N HIS A 19 6.37 -30.50 -27.78
CA HIS A 19 5.92 -29.12 -27.76
C HIS A 19 7.06 -28.26 -27.23
N PRO A 20 7.42 -27.15 -27.90
CA PRO A 20 8.36 -26.20 -27.34
C PRO A 20 7.71 -25.58 -26.07
N ASP A 21 8.46 -25.57 -24.99
CA ASP A 21 8.06 -24.95 -23.72
C ASP A 21 7.59 -23.50 -23.96
N PRO A 22 6.48 -23.07 -23.36
CA PRO A 22 6.10 -21.66 -23.39
C PRO A 22 7.20 -20.87 -22.66
N VAL A 23 7.87 -20.01 -23.42
CA VAL A 23 8.80 -19.02 -22.87
C VAL A 23 8.01 -18.14 -21.90
N ILE A 24 8.22 -18.37 -20.62
CA ILE A 24 7.71 -17.49 -19.57
C ILE A 24 8.50 -16.19 -19.70
N PRO A 25 7.88 -15.06 -20.05
CA PRO A 25 8.60 -13.79 -20.06
C PRO A 25 9.00 -13.48 -18.61
N THR A 26 10.29 -13.54 -18.34
CA THR A 26 10.88 -13.10 -17.06
C THR A 26 10.49 -11.64 -16.84
N SER A 27 9.81 -11.37 -15.74
CA SER A 27 9.18 -10.08 -15.37
C SER A 27 10.17 -8.92 -15.15
N THR A 28 11.43 -9.07 -15.51
CA THR A 28 12.48 -8.06 -15.34
C THR A 28 12.46 -6.97 -16.41
N ASP A 29 11.89 -7.22 -17.59
CA ASP A 29 11.90 -6.22 -18.67
C ASP A 29 10.78 -5.19 -18.55
N THR A 30 9.69 -5.50 -17.87
CA THR A 30 8.58 -4.56 -17.68
C THR A 30 8.91 -3.45 -16.66
N LEU A 31 9.79 -3.73 -15.68
CA LEU A 31 10.22 -2.73 -14.69
C LEU A 31 11.21 -1.71 -15.26
N LYS A 32 12.01 -2.07 -16.26
CA LYS A 32 12.95 -1.14 -16.91
C LYS A 32 12.26 -0.08 -17.78
N LYS A 33 11.08 -0.38 -18.31
CA LYS A 33 10.33 0.56 -19.17
C LYS A 33 9.64 1.69 -18.42
N PHE A 34 9.38 1.53 -17.11
CA PHE A 34 8.75 2.55 -16.28
C PHE A 34 9.75 3.53 -15.63
N SER A 35 11.03 3.15 -15.52
CA SER A 35 12.07 3.98 -14.90
C SER A 35 12.69 5.02 -15.83
N SER A 36 12.49 4.94 -17.16
CA SER A 36 13.28 5.73 -18.11
C SER A 36 12.56 6.94 -18.74
N SER A 37 11.30 7.21 -18.40
CA SER A 37 10.57 8.32 -19.05
C SER A 37 10.65 9.66 -18.33
N ASN A 38 11.41 9.80 -17.26
CA ASN A 38 11.69 11.08 -16.60
C ASN A 38 13.17 11.49 -16.71
N ALA A 39 13.85 11.12 -17.78
CA ALA A 39 15.13 11.73 -18.13
C ALA A 39 14.86 13.17 -18.57
N TYR A 40 14.93 14.12 -17.62
CA TYR A 40 15.09 15.52 -17.98
C TYR A 40 16.41 15.67 -18.71
N ALA A 41 16.35 16.10 -19.99
CA ALA A 41 17.50 16.50 -20.76
C ALA A 41 18.34 17.49 -19.94
N THR A 42 19.59 17.14 -19.69
CA THR A 42 20.58 18.03 -19.08
C THR A 42 21.00 19.03 -20.15
N PRO A 43 20.78 20.34 -19.97
CA PRO A 43 21.47 21.30 -20.82
C PRO A 43 22.93 21.32 -20.41
N ALA A 44 23.81 21.03 -21.35
CA ALA A 44 25.23 21.33 -21.21
C ALA A 44 25.40 22.85 -21.21
N ALA A 45 25.67 23.44 -20.07
CA ALA A 45 26.22 24.79 -19.95
C ALA A 45 27.08 24.84 -18.69
N GLN A 46 28.37 24.89 -18.90
CA GLN A 46 29.31 25.41 -17.92
C GLN A 46 28.97 26.89 -17.70
N ASP A 47 28.40 27.21 -16.53
CA ASP A 47 28.45 28.54 -15.96
C ASP A 47 28.68 28.39 -14.47
N THR A 48 29.75 29.01 -14.00
CA THR A 48 30.10 29.19 -12.61
C THR A 48 28.98 29.96 -11.90
N VAL A 49 28.00 29.21 -11.37
CA VAL A 49 26.94 29.81 -10.57
C VAL A 49 27.50 30.03 -9.18
N ALA A 50 27.73 31.31 -8.86
CA ALA A 50 27.91 31.78 -7.51
C ALA A 50 26.81 31.13 -6.62
N LEU A 51 27.21 30.53 -5.51
CA LEU A 51 26.34 29.97 -4.48
C LEU A 51 25.44 31.08 -3.93
N MET A 52 24.33 31.37 -4.60
CA MET A 52 23.26 32.17 -4.04
C MET A 52 22.70 31.38 -2.87
N LYS A 53 22.92 31.89 -1.65
CA LYS A 53 22.23 31.40 -0.45
C LYS A 53 20.74 31.40 -0.75
N PRO A 54 20.06 30.25 -0.66
CA PRO A 54 18.62 30.18 -0.94
C PRO A 54 17.89 31.12 0.00
N LYS A 55 17.11 32.04 -0.56
CA LYS A 55 16.20 32.89 0.18
C LYS A 55 15.22 31.98 0.87
N THR A 56 15.36 31.75 2.16
CA THR A 56 14.50 30.90 2.98
C THR A 56 13.13 31.56 3.07
N GLU A 57 12.30 31.37 2.06
CA GLU A 57 10.86 31.56 2.24
C GLU A 57 10.42 30.59 3.35
N LYS A 58 9.80 31.12 4.40
CA LYS A 58 9.16 30.32 5.45
C LYS A 58 8.02 29.53 4.81
N ILE A 59 8.33 28.41 4.19
CA ILE A 59 7.33 27.46 3.76
C ILE A 59 6.65 26.93 5.02
N LYS A 60 5.35 27.20 5.17
CA LYS A 60 4.54 26.55 6.21
C LYS A 60 4.78 25.04 6.08
N ASN A 61 5.07 24.40 7.20
CA ASN A 61 5.45 23.00 7.29
C ASN A 61 4.48 22.09 6.50
N PRO A 62 4.93 21.36 5.45
CA PRO A 62 4.07 20.49 4.64
C PRO A 62 3.70 19.19 5.35
N VAL A 63 4.07 18.99 6.60
CA VAL A 63 3.78 17.79 7.37
C VAL A 63 2.30 17.44 7.29
N GLY A 64 2.02 16.19 6.95
CA GLY A 64 0.67 15.69 6.76
C GLY A 64 0.57 14.67 5.63
N ILE A 65 -0.65 14.25 5.34
CA ILE A 65 -0.96 13.29 4.29
C ILE A 65 -1.71 14.04 3.18
N TYR A 66 -1.30 13.81 1.95
CA TYR A 66 -1.89 14.43 0.77
C TYR A 66 -2.17 13.36 -0.28
N HIS A 67 -3.30 13.52 -0.97
CA HIS A 67 -3.82 12.56 -1.92
C HIS A 67 -4.28 13.23 -3.21
N VAL A 68 -4.06 12.56 -4.34
CA VAL A 68 -4.53 12.99 -5.66
C VAL A 68 -4.77 11.80 -6.56
N ILE A 69 -5.80 11.90 -7.40
CA ILE A 69 -6.04 10.97 -8.50
C ILE A 69 -5.67 11.68 -9.80
N LEU A 70 -4.78 11.06 -10.55
CA LEU A 70 -4.26 11.59 -11.81
C LEU A 70 -4.77 10.74 -12.98
N PRO A 71 -5.29 11.33 -14.04
CA PRO A 71 -5.57 10.59 -15.26
C PRO A 71 -4.24 10.11 -15.88
N TYR A 72 -4.23 8.89 -16.39
CA TYR A 72 -3.10 8.35 -17.15
C TYR A 72 -3.45 8.14 -18.61
N ASN A 73 -4.61 7.57 -18.89
CA ASN A 73 -5.28 7.51 -20.19
C ASN A 73 -6.81 7.39 -19.95
N GLU A 74 -7.59 7.07 -20.99
CA GLU A 74 -9.06 6.97 -20.89
C GLU A 74 -9.53 5.87 -19.92
N SER A 75 -8.75 4.79 -19.76
CA SER A 75 -9.11 3.61 -18.96
C SER A 75 -8.23 3.39 -17.73
N SER A 76 -7.21 4.23 -17.51
CA SER A 76 -6.26 4.06 -16.41
C SER A 76 -5.98 5.35 -15.67
N ARG A 77 -5.65 5.19 -14.38
CA ARG A 77 -5.36 6.30 -13.46
C ARG A 77 -4.19 5.96 -12.56
N ILE A 78 -3.56 7.00 -12.06
CA ILE A 78 -2.57 6.91 -10.99
C ILE A 78 -3.16 7.58 -9.75
N GLU A 79 -3.23 6.85 -8.66
CA GLU A 79 -3.59 7.37 -7.35
C GLU A 79 -2.30 7.56 -6.55
N GLN A 80 -2.04 8.80 -6.11
CA GLN A 80 -0.88 9.11 -5.30
C GLN A 80 -1.32 9.51 -3.89
N THR A 81 -0.71 8.89 -2.89
CA THR A 81 -0.81 9.30 -1.49
C THR A 81 0.59 9.53 -0.95
N VAL A 82 0.88 10.74 -0.52
CA VAL A 82 2.17 11.10 0.08
C VAL A 82 1.99 11.56 1.52
N LYS A 83 2.80 11.01 2.43
CA LYS A 83 2.90 11.47 3.81
C LYS A 83 4.27 12.10 4.04
N PHE A 84 4.26 13.35 4.52
CA PHE A 84 5.45 14.06 4.97
C PHE A 84 5.52 14.00 6.50
N TYR A 85 6.68 13.59 7.02
CA TYR A 85 6.93 13.47 8.46
C TYR A 85 7.72 14.67 8.98
N THR A 86 7.65 14.91 10.27
CA THR A 86 8.35 16.00 10.97
C THR A 86 9.87 15.90 10.93
N ASN A 87 10.41 14.71 10.73
CA ASN A 87 11.84 14.42 10.60
C ASN A 87 12.38 14.58 9.17
N ASN A 88 11.66 15.27 8.29
CA ASN A 88 11.98 15.48 6.88
C ASN A 88 12.06 14.18 6.06
N THR A 89 11.42 13.11 6.49
CA THR A 89 11.23 11.93 5.66
C THR A 89 9.85 11.96 5.00
N TYR A 90 9.70 11.23 3.90
CA TYR A 90 8.40 11.02 3.25
C TYR A 90 8.17 9.55 2.94
N ARG A 91 6.90 9.22 2.78
CA ARG A 91 6.44 7.97 2.20
C ARG A 91 5.43 8.28 1.11
N LEU A 92 5.73 7.90 -0.13
CA LEU A 92 4.87 8.04 -1.30
C LEU A 92 4.37 6.67 -1.72
N GLN A 93 3.06 6.54 -1.82
CA GLN A 93 2.41 5.38 -2.42
C GLN A 93 1.78 5.81 -3.74
N GLU A 94 2.07 5.06 -4.79
CA GLU A 94 1.49 5.23 -6.12
C GLU A 94 0.78 3.94 -6.50
N THR A 95 -0.52 4.02 -6.77
CA THR A 95 -1.31 2.90 -7.26
C THR A 95 -1.74 3.18 -8.68
N PHE A 96 -1.25 2.37 -9.60
CA PHE A 96 -1.64 2.39 -10.99
C PHE A 96 -2.80 1.40 -11.19
N SER A 97 -3.92 1.92 -11.68
CA SER A 97 -5.13 1.13 -11.93
C SER A 97 -5.41 1.09 -13.42
N GLU A 98 -5.45 -0.10 -14.00
CA GLU A 98 -5.78 -0.35 -15.39
C GLU A 98 -6.61 -1.64 -15.53
N ASN A 99 -7.74 -1.58 -16.23
CA ASN A 99 -8.59 -2.74 -16.49
C ASN A 99 -8.92 -3.56 -15.22
N LYS A 100 -9.24 -2.86 -14.11
CA LYS A 100 -9.53 -3.46 -12.79
C LYS A 100 -8.36 -4.20 -12.15
N LYS A 101 -7.14 -3.99 -12.63
CA LYS A 101 -5.91 -4.48 -12.01
C LYS A 101 -5.15 -3.31 -11.40
N ASP A 102 -4.75 -3.47 -10.16
CA ASP A 102 -3.99 -2.48 -9.41
C ASP A 102 -2.56 -2.96 -9.21
N SER A 103 -1.62 -2.06 -9.45
CA SER A 103 -0.21 -2.24 -9.09
C SER A 103 0.20 -1.10 -8.18
N THR A 104 0.74 -1.40 -7.00
CA THR A 104 1.10 -0.41 -6.00
C THR A 104 2.60 -0.43 -5.76
N VAL A 105 3.21 0.76 -5.82
CA VAL A 105 4.61 1.01 -5.49
C VAL A 105 4.70 1.95 -4.30
N VAL A 106 5.59 1.66 -3.36
CA VAL A 106 5.89 2.53 -2.23
C VAL A 106 7.33 3.01 -2.33
N THR A 107 7.51 4.32 -2.24
CA THR A 107 8.82 4.96 -2.21
C THR A 107 8.97 5.74 -0.90
N GLU A 108 10.11 5.55 -0.24
CA GLU A 108 10.48 6.28 0.98
C GLU A 108 11.78 7.03 0.74
N GLY A 109 11.94 8.16 1.44
CA GLY A 109 13.13 8.98 1.32
C GLY A 109 13.05 10.24 2.17
N THR A 110 13.81 11.26 1.79
CA THR A 110 13.83 12.57 2.46
C THR A 110 13.21 13.65 1.58
N TRP A 111 12.71 14.72 2.20
CA TRP A 111 12.20 15.87 1.50
C TRP A 111 12.84 17.16 2.00
N ALA A 112 12.93 18.15 1.11
CA ALA A 112 13.38 19.49 1.46
C ALA A 112 12.58 20.54 0.70
N PRO A 113 12.24 21.67 1.36
CA PRO A 113 11.62 22.80 0.69
C PRO A 113 12.67 23.67 0.00
N SER A 114 12.41 24.04 -1.26
CA SER A 114 13.23 25.02 -1.97
C SER A 114 12.42 25.71 -3.07
N ASN A 115 12.50 27.04 -3.16
CA ASN A 115 11.92 27.87 -4.22
C ASN A 115 10.42 27.61 -4.48
N GLY A 116 9.62 27.46 -3.42
CA GLY A 116 8.18 27.18 -3.52
C GLY A 116 7.83 25.75 -3.92
N TYR A 117 8.80 24.84 -3.89
CA TYR A 117 8.61 23.42 -4.14
C TYR A 117 9.03 22.60 -2.92
N ILE A 118 8.40 21.44 -2.77
CA ILE A 118 8.84 20.35 -1.91
C ILE A 118 9.53 19.34 -2.80
N TRP A 119 10.83 19.18 -2.63
CA TRP A 119 11.63 18.23 -3.38
C TRP A 119 11.70 16.90 -2.64
N LEU A 120 11.55 15.81 -3.38
CA LEU A 120 11.68 14.45 -2.87
C LEU A 120 13.03 13.88 -3.30
N TYR A 121 13.70 13.23 -2.36
CA TYR A 121 15.00 12.58 -2.60
C TYR A 121 14.92 11.11 -2.19
N LYS A 122 15.35 10.23 -3.07
CA LYS A 122 15.59 8.82 -2.78
C LYS A 122 17.07 8.57 -2.97
N GLU A 123 17.76 8.07 -1.93
CA GLU A 123 19.21 7.82 -1.98
C GLU A 123 20.01 9.03 -2.53
N GLN A 124 19.63 10.25 -2.11
CA GLN A 124 20.21 11.53 -2.55
C GLN A 124 19.92 11.94 -4.01
N VAL A 125 19.18 11.13 -4.75
CA VAL A 125 18.73 11.46 -6.12
C VAL A 125 17.35 12.12 -6.06
N VAL A 126 17.13 13.14 -6.89
CA VAL A 126 15.81 13.78 -7.01
C VAL A 126 14.83 12.79 -7.62
N GLY A 127 13.85 12.35 -6.82
CA GLY A 127 12.78 11.43 -7.23
C GLY A 127 11.50 12.13 -7.70
N GLY A 128 11.35 13.42 -7.38
CA GLY A 128 10.15 14.17 -7.75
C GLY A 128 10.05 15.51 -7.03
N ARG A 129 9.00 16.25 -7.35
CA ARG A 129 8.70 17.52 -6.64
C ARG A 129 7.22 17.84 -6.67
N TYR A 130 6.76 18.54 -5.64
CA TYR A 130 5.43 19.13 -5.56
C TYR A 130 5.55 20.65 -5.43
N LYS A 131 4.64 21.39 -6.06
CA LYS A 131 4.57 22.85 -5.88
C LYS A 131 3.81 23.16 -4.60
N TRP A 132 4.41 23.98 -3.76
CA TRP A 132 3.77 24.49 -2.55
C TRP A 132 3.26 25.90 -2.79
N LYS A 133 1.96 26.10 -2.64
CA LYS A 133 1.32 27.40 -2.80
C LYS A 133 0.40 27.71 -1.61
N GLY A 134 0.86 28.59 -0.72
CA GLY A 134 0.17 28.91 0.53
C GLY A 134 0.16 27.72 1.50
N ASP A 135 -0.96 27.04 1.59
CA ASP A 135 -1.16 25.81 2.39
C ASP A 135 -1.57 24.60 1.54
N THR A 136 -1.43 24.74 0.21
CA THR A 136 -1.87 23.76 -0.77
C THR A 136 -0.68 23.11 -1.46
N LEU A 137 -0.69 21.78 -1.51
CA LEU A 137 0.24 20.98 -2.30
C LEU A 137 -0.36 20.73 -3.69
N GLN A 138 0.46 20.87 -4.73
CA GLN A 138 0.06 20.62 -6.12
C GLN A 138 1.07 19.71 -6.81
N TYR A 139 0.56 18.71 -7.52
CA TYR A 139 1.34 17.87 -8.43
C TYR A 139 1.27 18.41 -9.84
N PHE A 140 2.42 18.64 -10.48
CA PHE A 140 2.47 18.97 -11.90
C PHE A 140 2.58 17.71 -12.73
N ASN A 141 1.56 17.45 -13.55
CA ASN A 141 1.59 16.32 -14.49
C ASN A 141 2.12 16.81 -15.86
N PRO A 142 3.36 16.43 -16.24
CA PRO A 142 3.97 16.91 -17.48
C PRO A 142 3.24 16.39 -18.73
N ARG A 143 2.61 15.21 -18.66
CA ARG A 143 1.88 14.61 -19.78
C ARG A 143 0.70 15.47 -20.23
N TYR A 144 0.01 16.10 -19.28
CA TYR A 144 -1.16 16.95 -19.56
C TYR A 144 -0.86 18.43 -19.38
N ASN A 145 0.39 18.80 -19.08
CA ASN A 145 0.82 20.18 -18.78
C ASN A 145 -0.12 20.87 -17.77
N LYS A 146 -0.50 20.14 -16.71
CA LYS A 146 -1.52 20.56 -15.76
C LYS A 146 -1.09 20.36 -14.30
N ASN A 147 -1.46 21.34 -13.46
CA ASN A 147 -1.32 21.20 -12.01
C ASN A 147 -2.59 20.59 -11.42
N TYR A 148 -2.43 19.56 -10.59
CA TYR A 148 -3.49 18.91 -9.83
C TYR A 148 -3.35 19.27 -8.37
N LYS A 149 -4.40 19.82 -7.78
CA LYS A 149 -4.45 20.10 -6.34
C LYS A 149 -4.54 18.78 -5.59
N MET A 150 -3.66 18.61 -4.58
CA MET A 150 -3.74 17.47 -3.69
C MET A 150 -4.67 17.77 -2.52
N HIS A 151 -5.49 16.81 -2.16
CA HIS A 151 -6.37 16.90 -1.00
C HIS A 151 -5.60 16.51 0.26
N LYS A 152 -5.65 17.35 1.29
CA LYS A 152 -5.09 17.02 2.60
C LYS A 152 -6.04 16.05 3.31
N LEU A 153 -5.49 14.93 3.76
CA LEU A 153 -6.21 13.89 4.48
C LEU A 153 -5.79 13.88 5.95
N SER A 154 -6.63 13.30 6.80
CA SER A 154 -6.36 13.14 8.22
C SER A 154 -5.66 11.81 8.49
N ASP A 155 -4.58 11.83 9.29
CA ASP A 155 -3.98 10.59 9.79
C ASP A 155 -4.91 10.00 10.86
N VAL A 156 -5.26 8.74 10.69
CA VAL A 156 -6.08 8.02 11.67
C VAL A 156 -5.44 8.04 13.06
N LEU A 157 -4.11 8.00 13.16
CA LEU A 157 -3.39 8.10 14.41
C LEU A 157 -3.57 9.45 15.14
N GLY A 158 -4.06 10.49 14.45
CA GLY A 158 -4.47 11.75 15.07
C GLY A 158 -5.76 11.66 15.89
N ASN A 159 -6.58 10.63 15.67
CA ASN A 159 -7.85 10.44 16.33
C ASN A 159 -7.67 9.78 17.71
N ASN A 160 -8.37 10.29 18.74
CA ASN A 160 -8.26 9.80 20.10
C ASN A 160 -8.73 8.35 20.27
N VAL A 161 -9.74 7.91 19.51
CA VAL A 161 -10.22 6.52 19.55
C VAL A 161 -9.09 5.53 19.26
N TRP A 162 -8.31 5.80 18.23
CA TRP A 162 -7.20 4.94 17.83
C TRP A 162 -6.01 5.00 18.78
N LYS A 163 -5.76 6.20 19.38
CA LYS A 163 -4.76 6.33 20.46
C LYS A 163 -5.14 5.52 21.69
N ASN A 164 -6.42 5.54 22.06
CA ASN A 164 -6.90 4.78 23.21
C ASN A 164 -6.73 3.27 22.99
N LYS A 165 -7.00 2.76 21.81
CA LYS A 165 -6.74 1.36 21.45
C LYS A 165 -5.29 0.96 21.71
N LYS A 166 -4.32 1.79 21.31
CA LYS A 166 -2.91 1.55 21.63
C LYS A 166 -2.66 1.48 23.13
N ASN A 167 -3.23 2.42 23.89
CA ASN A 167 -3.08 2.47 25.35
C ASN A 167 -3.73 1.27 26.05
N GLU A 168 -4.79 0.71 25.47
CA GLU A 168 -5.48 -0.52 25.93
C GLU A 168 -4.68 -1.80 25.58
N GLY A 169 -3.53 -1.67 24.90
CA GLY A 169 -2.66 -2.78 24.55
C GLY A 169 -2.99 -3.46 23.24
N SER A 170 -3.73 -2.80 22.35
CA SER A 170 -3.88 -3.29 20.97
C SER A 170 -2.55 -3.26 20.24
N ILE A 171 -2.20 -4.36 19.58
CA ILE A 171 -1.05 -4.49 18.67
C ILE A 171 -1.49 -4.19 17.24
N LEU A 172 -2.68 -4.66 16.86
CA LEU A 172 -3.29 -4.44 15.56
C LEU A 172 -4.78 -4.20 15.74
N PHE A 173 -5.29 -3.20 15.01
CA PHE A 173 -6.72 -3.01 14.84
C PHE A 173 -7.04 -2.79 13.37
N GLY A 174 -8.06 -3.49 12.86
CA GLY A 174 -8.50 -3.39 11.47
C GLY A 174 -10.01 -3.40 11.35
N VAL A 175 -10.49 -2.76 10.27
CA VAL A 175 -11.91 -2.65 9.92
C VAL A 175 -12.11 -2.78 8.42
N GLY A 176 -13.26 -3.27 8.03
CA GLY A 176 -13.74 -3.27 6.64
C GLY A 176 -15.23 -3.07 6.57
N ASN A 177 -15.73 -2.65 5.39
CA ASN A 177 -17.09 -2.16 5.23
C ASN A 177 -18.00 -3.07 4.41
N GLU A 178 -17.44 -4.02 3.63
CA GLU A 178 -18.23 -4.87 2.71
C GLU A 178 -17.82 -6.35 2.83
N PRO A 179 -18.48 -7.13 3.68
CA PRO A 179 -19.39 -6.73 4.76
C PRO A 179 -18.65 -5.97 5.87
N PHE A 180 -19.36 -5.35 6.82
CA PHE A 180 -18.72 -4.75 7.98
C PHE A 180 -18.06 -5.81 8.86
N TRP A 181 -16.79 -5.61 9.16
CA TRP A 181 -16.02 -6.47 10.07
C TRP A 181 -15.00 -5.65 10.85
N SER A 182 -14.56 -6.21 11.96
CA SER A 182 -13.42 -5.70 12.71
C SER A 182 -12.51 -6.83 13.18
N ILE A 183 -11.23 -6.50 13.33
CA ILE A 183 -10.24 -7.40 13.91
C ILE A 183 -9.34 -6.65 14.88
N GLU A 184 -9.03 -7.25 16.01
CA GLU A 184 -8.14 -6.70 17.02
C GLU A 184 -7.20 -7.77 17.55
N PHE A 185 -5.91 -7.43 17.66
CA PHE A 185 -4.93 -8.22 18.37
C PHE A 185 -4.50 -7.44 19.60
N ASN A 186 -4.45 -8.10 20.72
CA ASN A 186 -3.95 -7.51 21.96
C ASN A 186 -2.59 -8.10 22.37
N ASN A 187 -1.97 -7.49 23.33
CA ASN A 187 -0.66 -7.88 23.90
C ASN A 187 -0.66 -9.24 24.63
N LYS A 188 -1.79 -9.96 24.68
CA LYS A 188 -1.94 -11.30 25.25
C LYS A 188 -2.02 -12.39 24.17
N ASP A 189 -1.52 -12.10 22.96
CA ASP A 189 -1.57 -12.98 21.80
C ASP A 189 -3.00 -13.47 21.44
N THR A 190 -3.99 -12.65 21.77
CA THR A 190 -5.38 -12.94 21.50
C THR A 190 -5.87 -12.10 20.32
N LEU A 191 -6.37 -12.81 19.31
CA LEU A 191 -7.08 -12.27 18.16
C LEU A 191 -8.58 -12.27 18.47
N SER A 192 -9.24 -11.18 18.15
CA SER A 192 -10.70 -11.03 18.20
C SER A 192 -11.19 -10.60 16.83
N PHE A 193 -11.97 -11.43 16.12
CA PHE A 193 -12.56 -11.14 14.81
C PHE A 193 -14.07 -11.11 14.91
N LEU A 194 -14.69 -10.07 14.37
CA LEU A 194 -16.15 -9.87 14.42
C LEU A 194 -16.67 -9.51 13.02
N LEU A 195 -17.67 -10.23 12.55
CA LEU A 195 -18.54 -9.84 11.45
C LEU A 195 -19.79 -9.16 11.99
N SER A 196 -20.35 -8.21 11.24
CA SER A 196 -21.51 -7.42 11.70
C SER A 196 -22.76 -8.27 12.00
N GLU A 197 -22.91 -9.40 11.32
CA GLU A 197 -24.01 -10.33 11.58
C GLU A 197 -23.81 -11.23 12.82
N TRP A 198 -22.62 -11.24 13.43
CA TRP A 198 -22.35 -12.06 14.60
C TRP A 198 -22.71 -11.33 15.89
N LYS A 199 -23.28 -12.08 16.84
CA LYS A 199 -23.62 -11.56 18.17
C LYS A 199 -22.40 -11.33 19.06
N SER A 200 -21.29 -12.01 18.78
CA SER A 200 -20.06 -11.94 19.59
C SER A 200 -18.85 -12.22 18.72
N PRO A 201 -17.68 -11.66 19.06
CA PRO A 201 -16.47 -11.90 18.30
C PRO A 201 -15.94 -13.32 18.48
N LEU A 202 -15.38 -13.86 17.41
CA LEU A 202 -14.54 -15.05 17.44
C LEU A 202 -13.21 -14.69 18.10
N LYS A 203 -12.88 -15.36 19.21
CA LYS A 203 -11.63 -15.15 19.95
C LYS A 203 -10.72 -16.36 19.79
N MET A 204 -9.48 -16.14 19.42
CA MET A 204 -8.48 -17.19 19.17
C MET A 204 -7.10 -16.74 19.64
N LYS A 205 -6.24 -17.68 19.98
CA LYS A 205 -4.82 -17.41 20.17
C LYS A 205 -4.12 -17.36 18.83
N ILE A 206 -3.16 -16.43 18.70
CA ILE A 206 -2.26 -16.38 17.56
C ILE A 206 -1.28 -17.55 17.71
N ALA A 207 -1.27 -18.44 16.72
CA ALA A 207 -0.39 -19.62 16.71
C ALA A 207 0.97 -19.28 16.09
N GLU A 208 1.00 -18.39 15.11
CA GLU A 208 2.20 -18.03 14.35
C GLU A 208 2.12 -16.58 13.86
N ALA A 209 3.26 -15.90 13.87
CA ALA A 209 3.42 -14.57 13.26
C ALA A 209 4.70 -14.57 12.40
N THR A 210 4.56 -14.28 11.12
CA THR A 210 5.67 -14.19 10.17
C THR A 210 5.74 -12.79 9.59
N THR A 211 6.91 -12.14 9.73
CA THR A 211 7.15 -10.80 9.17
C THR A 211 8.15 -10.90 8.04
N GLY A 212 7.71 -10.58 6.84
CA GLY A 212 8.55 -10.37 5.66
C GLY A 212 8.90 -8.91 5.46
N LYS A 213 9.54 -8.60 4.33
CA LYS A 213 9.94 -7.22 3.98
C LYS A 213 8.73 -6.28 3.88
N ASP A 214 7.69 -6.73 3.21
CA ASP A 214 6.52 -5.92 2.83
C ASP A 214 5.19 -6.55 3.29
N THR A 215 5.22 -7.51 4.20
CA THR A 215 4.03 -8.22 4.63
C THR A 215 4.23 -8.81 6.01
N THR A 216 3.24 -8.64 6.89
CA THR A 216 3.16 -9.40 8.14
C THR A 216 1.94 -10.31 8.08
N ILE A 217 2.12 -11.58 8.42
CA ILE A 217 1.07 -12.60 8.40
C ILE A 217 0.93 -13.13 9.81
N TYR A 218 -0.32 -13.17 10.29
CA TYR A 218 -0.69 -13.82 11.55
C TYR A 218 -1.60 -15.00 11.24
N LEU A 219 -1.34 -16.13 11.86
CA LEU A 219 -2.17 -17.32 11.82
C LEU A 219 -2.76 -17.59 13.20
N ALA A 220 -4.07 -17.76 13.26
CA ALA A 220 -4.78 -18.25 14.42
C ALA A 220 -5.58 -19.48 13.99
N GLN A 221 -5.43 -20.57 14.74
CA GLN A 221 -6.11 -21.84 14.41
C GLN A 221 -6.44 -22.61 15.66
N ASN A 222 -7.50 -23.40 15.57
CA ASN A 222 -7.86 -24.49 16.47
C ASN A 222 -8.29 -25.69 15.63
N ASP A 223 -8.83 -26.73 16.27
CA ASP A 223 -9.21 -27.99 15.60
C ASP A 223 -10.22 -27.82 14.45
N SER A 224 -11.02 -26.76 14.46
CA SER A 224 -12.13 -26.56 13.53
C SER A 224 -12.04 -25.29 12.69
N ILE A 225 -11.23 -24.31 13.12
CA ILE A 225 -11.21 -22.97 12.53
C ILE A 225 -9.77 -22.56 12.24
N ARG A 226 -9.57 -22.03 11.03
CA ARG A 226 -8.31 -21.38 10.63
C ARG A 226 -8.61 -19.97 10.16
N LEU A 227 -7.89 -19.00 10.73
CA LEU A 227 -7.97 -17.61 10.36
C LEU A 227 -6.58 -17.09 10.06
N LYS A 228 -6.41 -16.48 8.86
CA LYS A 228 -5.15 -15.86 8.43
C LYS A 228 -5.36 -14.38 8.23
N VAL A 229 -4.51 -13.57 8.85
CA VAL A 229 -4.51 -12.12 8.70
C VAL A 229 -3.25 -11.69 7.99
N ILE A 230 -3.41 -10.95 6.90
CA ILE A 230 -2.32 -10.41 6.10
C ILE A 230 -2.35 -8.90 6.26
N VAL A 231 -1.25 -8.33 6.77
CA VAL A 231 -1.06 -6.90 6.95
C VAL A 231 -0.06 -6.42 5.92
N LEU A 232 -0.50 -5.54 5.04
CA LEU A 232 0.30 -4.92 4.00
C LEU A 232 0.57 -3.46 4.39
N PRO A 233 1.80 -2.97 4.32
CA PRO A 233 2.15 -1.61 4.70
C PRO A 233 1.77 -0.62 3.59
N PHE A 234 0.50 -0.59 3.19
CA PHE A 234 -0.04 0.33 2.20
C PHE A 234 -1.01 1.30 2.87
N PHE A 235 -0.94 2.57 2.47
CA PHE A 235 -1.98 3.53 2.83
C PHE A 235 -3.33 3.01 2.33
N CYS A 236 -4.33 3.12 3.19
CA CYS A 236 -5.65 2.57 2.95
C CYS A 236 -6.72 3.56 3.41
N SER A 237 -7.72 3.82 2.57
CA SER A 237 -8.91 4.57 2.93
C SER A 237 -10.09 3.61 3.06
N ASP A 238 -10.91 3.80 4.08
CA ASP A 238 -12.15 3.04 4.27
C ASP A 238 -13.31 3.53 3.37
N GLY A 239 -13.07 4.61 2.61
CA GLY A 239 -14.06 5.21 1.72
C GLY A 239 -15.21 5.93 2.44
N MET A 240 -15.30 5.86 3.76
CA MET A 240 -16.36 6.45 4.56
C MET A 240 -15.93 7.68 5.35
N SER A 241 -14.64 7.85 5.54
CA SER A 241 -14.04 8.94 6.29
C SER A 241 -12.89 9.59 5.53
N ASN A 242 -12.49 10.79 5.97
CA ASN A 242 -11.28 11.44 5.45
C ASN A 242 -10.00 10.92 6.13
N TYR A 243 -10.08 9.81 6.87
CA TYR A 243 -8.95 9.21 7.53
C TYR A 243 -8.17 8.27 6.59
N VAL A 244 -6.86 8.29 6.73
CA VAL A 244 -5.95 7.34 6.09
C VAL A 244 -5.34 6.44 7.13
N TYR A 245 -5.52 5.16 6.94
CA TYR A 245 -4.89 4.09 7.71
C TYR A 245 -3.52 3.78 7.11
N GLN A 246 -2.62 3.28 7.94
CA GLN A 246 -1.25 2.99 7.51
C GLN A 246 -1.06 1.59 6.90
N ASN A 247 -2.07 0.73 7.05
CA ASN A 247 -2.02 -0.64 6.56
C ASN A 247 -3.31 -1.02 5.85
N LYS A 248 -3.17 -1.77 4.75
CA LYS A 248 -4.23 -2.58 4.18
C LYS A 248 -4.24 -3.93 4.89
N ILE A 249 -5.42 -4.39 5.28
CA ILE A 249 -5.60 -5.66 6.00
C ILE A 249 -6.48 -6.59 5.19
N GLN A 250 -6.09 -7.86 5.12
CA GLN A 250 -6.90 -8.92 4.57
C GLN A 250 -7.06 -10.02 5.63
N VAL A 251 -8.28 -10.45 5.84
CA VAL A 251 -8.64 -11.55 6.73
C VAL A 251 -9.19 -12.68 5.89
N GLN A 252 -8.56 -13.85 5.95
CA GLN A 252 -9.03 -15.07 5.30
C GLN A 252 -9.67 -15.97 6.36
N TYR A 253 -10.96 -16.23 6.19
CA TYR A 253 -11.79 -17.03 7.09
C TYR A 253 -12.85 -17.79 6.27
N ASN A 254 -13.01 -19.11 6.49
CA ASN A 254 -13.98 -19.97 5.81
C ASN A 254 -14.01 -19.79 4.28
N ASN A 255 -12.83 -19.84 3.64
CA ASN A 255 -12.66 -19.66 2.19
C ASN A 255 -13.10 -18.27 1.65
N GLN A 256 -13.41 -17.33 2.53
CA GLN A 256 -13.70 -15.95 2.18
C GLN A 256 -12.52 -15.05 2.54
N THR A 257 -12.37 -13.98 1.77
CA THR A 257 -11.36 -12.94 2.03
C THR A 257 -12.07 -11.62 2.27
N TYR A 258 -11.85 -11.07 3.44
CA TYR A 258 -12.32 -9.77 3.88
C TYR A 258 -11.19 -8.77 3.73
N SER A 259 -11.42 -7.69 2.99
CA SER A 259 -10.42 -6.63 2.79
C SER A 259 -10.83 -5.36 3.52
N GLY A 260 -9.87 -4.64 4.07
CA GLY A 260 -10.12 -3.40 4.79
C GLY A 260 -8.83 -2.70 5.16
N CYS A 261 -8.93 -1.77 6.10
CA CYS A 261 -7.86 -0.89 6.54
C CYS A 261 -7.56 -1.08 8.02
N GLY A 262 -6.35 -0.73 8.46
CA GLY A 262 -6.03 -0.83 9.87
C GLY A 262 -4.71 -0.20 10.27
N ILE A 263 -4.39 -0.36 11.54
CA ILE A 263 -3.19 0.15 12.19
C ILE A 263 -2.46 -1.02 12.85
N LEU A 264 -1.20 -1.16 12.51
CA LEU A 264 -0.25 -1.98 13.27
C LEU A 264 0.49 -1.03 14.21
N TYR A 265 0.23 -1.13 15.51
CA TYR A 265 0.88 -0.32 16.54
C TYR A 265 2.29 -0.89 16.80
N LYS A 266 3.29 -0.04 16.65
CA LYS A 266 4.68 -0.33 16.95
C LYS A 266 5.03 0.22 18.32
#